data_a4dfd9c8540137311a07b54cf73cdf0f
#
_entry.id   a4dfd9c8540137311a07b54cf73cdf0f
#
_cell.length_a   1.000
_cell.length_b   1.000
_cell.length_c   1.000
_cell.angle_alpha   90.00
_cell.angle_beta   90.00
_cell.angle_gamma   90.00
#
_symmetry.space_group_name_H-M   'P 1'
#
loop_
_entity.id
_entity.type
_entity.pdbx_description
1 polymer ?
#
loop_
_entity_poly.entity_id
_entity_poly.type
_entity_poly.pdbx_seq_one_letter_code
_entity_poly.pdbx_strand_id
1 'polypeptide(L)'
;MAYRTAKRRLGYEIDIRPMGNADLGQMHQLSISVGWPHRPEDWRLIMSVGQGFVACDTIGRALGSAMWWPFGESFATVGMVITSPRLQAQGAGRQLMDAIFEQSGDRDLRLSATQAGYRLYRSLGFEPVGRIFQHQGRTVALPSPAPAIPGLRPVISGDLDALIRLDASAYGANRDRVIAALLASSVGTVVERNGEIVGFALCRPFGRGHVVGPIVAEDDDMAVALVAPHVEVHQGSFLRVDTAQEQGRFGGFLESCGMTIFDSVTPMIRGHHHDALGTARTFGLATQALG
;
A
#
# COMPACT_ATOMS: atom_id res chain seq x y z
N MET A 1 13.07 1.89 27.01
CA MET A 1 14.21 0.95 27.01
C MET A 1 14.80 0.92 25.61
N ALA A 2 16.08 1.25 25.45
CA ALA A 2 16.70 1.33 24.14
C ALA A 2 16.92 -0.07 23.57
N TYR A 3 16.31 -0.35 22.44
CA TYR A 3 16.47 -1.60 21.69
C TYR A 3 17.85 -1.59 21.01
N ARG A 4 18.78 -2.36 21.52
CA ARG A 4 20.05 -2.67 20.86
C ARG A 4 20.24 -4.17 20.94
N THR A 5 20.00 -4.87 19.83
CA THR A 5 20.33 -6.29 19.72
C THR A 5 21.39 -6.47 18.65
N ALA A 6 22.66 -6.42 19.08
CA ALA A 6 23.78 -6.87 18.25
C ALA A 6 23.81 -8.41 18.28
N LYS A 7 23.43 -9.08 17.19
CA LYS A 7 23.63 -10.52 16.99
C LYS A 7 24.64 -10.77 15.90
N ARG A 8 25.81 -11.27 16.28
CA ARG A 8 26.89 -11.70 15.40
C ARG A 8 26.54 -13.04 14.74
N ARG A 9 26.31 -13.07 13.43
CA ARG A 9 26.41 -14.26 12.59
C ARG A 9 27.09 -13.90 11.26
N LEU A 10 28.20 -14.60 10.95
CA LEU A 10 28.90 -14.56 9.65
C LEU A 10 29.24 -13.17 9.10
N GLY A 11 30.22 -12.49 9.69
CA GLY A 11 31.02 -11.46 9.01
C GLY A 11 30.51 -10.03 9.01
N TYR A 12 29.22 -9.76 9.28
CA TYR A 12 28.67 -8.41 9.40
C TYR A 12 27.93 -8.24 10.72
N GLU A 13 28.33 -7.24 11.49
CA GLU A 13 27.60 -6.81 12.68
C GLU A 13 26.50 -5.85 12.19
N ILE A 14 25.23 -6.24 12.37
CA ILE A 14 24.06 -5.45 11.99
C ILE A 14 23.41 -4.95 13.27
N ASP A 15 23.21 -3.65 13.38
CA ASP A 15 22.41 -3.02 14.43
C ASP A 15 21.00 -2.73 13.89
N ILE A 16 19.97 -3.24 14.60
CA ILE A 16 18.57 -2.95 14.28
C ILE A 16 18.05 -1.94 15.27
N ARG A 17 17.60 -0.81 14.78
CA ARG A 17 17.07 0.29 15.59
C ARG A 17 15.76 0.84 15.03
N PRO A 18 14.97 1.54 15.85
CA PRO A 18 13.80 2.26 15.36
C PRO A 18 14.14 3.23 14.24
N MET A 19 13.24 3.31 13.24
CA MET A 19 13.31 4.25 12.13
C MET A 19 12.83 5.63 12.57
N GLY A 20 13.51 6.68 12.14
CA GLY A 20 13.13 8.07 12.41
C GLY A 20 13.22 8.94 11.18
N ASN A 21 12.75 10.19 11.30
CA ASN A 21 12.74 11.15 10.16
C ASN A 21 14.14 11.40 9.56
N ALA A 22 15.19 11.26 10.36
CA ALA A 22 16.57 11.39 9.88
C ALA A 22 16.97 10.30 8.87
N ASP A 23 16.24 9.18 8.84
CA ASP A 23 16.53 8.05 7.95
C ASP A 23 15.92 8.22 6.56
N LEU A 24 15.03 9.20 6.34
CA LEU A 24 14.26 9.38 5.11
C LEU A 24 15.14 9.29 3.84
N GLY A 25 16.28 9.98 3.83
CA GLY A 25 17.22 9.96 2.69
C GLY A 25 17.78 8.57 2.42
N GLN A 26 18.15 7.83 3.46
CA GLN A 26 18.68 6.47 3.34
C GLN A 26 17.57 5.47 2.93
N MET A 27 16.33 5.64 3.42
CA MET A 27 15.20 4.80 3.03
C MET A 27 14.84 4.98 1.56
N HIS A 28 14.84 6.22 1.07
CA HIS A 28 14.67 6.51 -0.35
C HIS A 28 15.76 5.83 -1.19
N GLN A 29 17.03 6.00 -0.83
CA GLN A 29 18.15 5.35 -1.55
C GLN A 29 18.02 3.81 -1.52
N LEU A 30 17.61 3.24 -0.39
CA LEU A 30 17.43 1.80 -0.24
C LEU A 30 16.32 1.27 -1.18
N SER A 31 15.18 1.97 -1.29
CA SER A 31 14.11 1.57 -2.21
C SER A 31 14.54 1.65 -3.68
N ILE A 32 15.27 2.70 -4.07
CA ILE A 32 15.83 2.82 -5.43
C ILE A 32 16.82 1.68 -5.73
N SER A 33 17.63 1.29 -4.74
CA SER A 33 18.64 0.21 -4.92
C SER A 33 18.05 -1.16 -5.24
N VAL A 34 16.76 -1.38 -4.91
CA VAL A 34 16.00 -2.59 -5.24
C VAL A 34 14.98 -2.38 -6.37
N GLY A 35 15.08 -1.26 -7.09
CA GLY A 35 14.25 -0.97 -8.25
C GLY A 35 12.87 -0.41 -7.93
N TRP A 36 12.57 -0.05 -6.69
CA TRP A 36 11.29 0.55 -6.32
C TRP A 36 11.34 2.06 -6.51
N PRO A 37 10.48 2.64 -7.37
CA PRO A 37 10.57 4.04 -7.78
C PRO A 37 9.90 4.99 -6.79
N HIS A 38 9.98 4.72 -5.47
CA HIS A 38 9.44 5.62 -4.46
C HIS A 38 10.17 6.96 -4.47
N ARG A 39 9.43 8.03 -4.23
CA ARG A 39 9.97 9.38 -4.01
C ARG A 39 10.19 9.61 -2.52
N PRO A 40 10.97 10.62 -2.12
CA PRO A 40 11.08 11.01 -0.71
C PRO A 40 9.72 11.32 -0.06
N GLU A 41 8.79 11.93 -0.82
CA GLU A 41 7.44 12.26 -0.35
C GLU A 41 6.61 11.00 -0.07
N ASP A 42 6.77 9.95 -0.89
CA ASP A 42 6.09 8.66 -0.69
C ASP A 42 6.55 8.01 0.62
N TRP A 43 7.86 8.05 0.91
CA TRP A 43 8.41 7.61 2.19
C TRP A 43 7.93 8.47 3.35
N ARG A 44 7.93 9.80 3.20
CA ARG A 44 7.48 10.72 4.26
C ARG A 44 6.04 10.44 4.64
N LEU A 45 5.16 10.20 3.66
CA LEU A 45 3.76 9.87 3.91
C LEU A 45 3.62 8.58 4.72
N ILE A 46 4.24 7.47 4.29
CA ILE A 46 4.10 6.19 4.99
C ILE A 46 4.75 6.20 6.37
N MET A 47 5.87 6.93 6.55
CA MET A 47 6.52 7.12 7.85
C MET A 47 5.70 7.96 8.81
N SER A 48 4.88 8.90 8.32
CA SER A 48 4.04 9.75 9.18
C SER A 48 2.88 9.00 9.84
N VAL A 49 2.46 7.87 9.27
CA VAL A 49 1.30 7.08 9.74
C VAL A 49 1.69 5.69 10.25
N GLY A 50 2.98 5.33 10.19
CA GLY A 50 3.48 4.01 10.58
C GLY A 50 4.71 4.09 11.46
N GLN A 51 5.22 2.91 11.80
CA GLN A 51 6.44 2.70 12.57
C GLN A 51 7.36 1.75 11.81
N GLY A 52 8.66 1.74 12.12
CA GLY A 52 9.56 0.85 11.43
C GLY A 52 10.92 0.72 12.10
N PHE A 53 11.71 -0.16 11.51
CA PHE A 53 13.09 -0.44 11.91
C PHE A 53 14.03 -0.30 10.71
N VAL A 54 15.26 0.10 11.02
CA VAL A 54 16.38 0.17 10.09
C VAL A 54 17.45 -0.80 10.55
N ALA A 55 17.92 -1.64 9.64
CA ALA A 55 19.14 -2.43 9.84
C ALA A 55 20.34 -1.65 9.31
N CYS A 56 21.28 -1.31 10.18
CA CYS A 56 22.46 -0.51 9.86
C CYS A 56 23.74 -1.33 10.01
N ASP A 57 24.78 -0.96 9.26
CA ASP A 57 26.14 -1.41 9.52
C ASP A 57 26.79 -0.62 10.68
N THR A 58 28.04 -0.98 11.00
CA THR A 58 28.82 -0.39 12.10
C THR A 58 29.08 1.10 11.96
N ILE A 59 28.94 1.67 10.75
CA ILE A 59 29.11 3.10 10.48
C ILE A 59 27.79 3.82 10.21
N GLY A 60 26.64 3.17 10.51
CA GLY A 60 25.31 3.76 10.46
C GLY A 60 24.66 3.82 9.09
N ARG A 61 25.20 3.13 8.06
CA ARG A 61 24.55 3.07 6.74
C ARG A 61 23.37 2.10 6.80
N ALA A 62 22.21 2.50 6.29
CA ALA A 62 21.06 1.65 6.18
C ALA A 62 21.30 0.55 5.13
N LEU A 63 21.15 -0.69 5.54
CA LEU A 63 21.27 -1.89 4.74
C LEU A 63 19.94 -2.65 4.60
N GLY A 64 18.95 -2.29 5.41
CA GLY A 64 17.61 -2.86 5.34
C GLY A 64 16.60 -2.02 6.11
N SER A 65 15.34 -2.25 5.81
CA SER A 65 14.18 -1.63 6.48
C SER A 65 13.05 -2.63 6.64
N ALA A 66 12.18 -2.39 7.61
CA ALA A 66 10.84 -2.95 7.69
C ALA A 66 9.93 -1.94 8.38
N MET A 67 8.69 -1.82 7.91
CA MET A 67 7.69 -0.94 8.51
C MET A 67 6.40 -1.71 8.79
N TRP A 68 5.61 -1.19 9.72
CA TRP A 68 4.29 -1.68 10.03
C TRP A 68 3.34 -0.54 10.40
N TRP A 69 2.04 -0.77 10.17
CA TRP A 69 0.98 0.21 10.38
C TRP A 69 -0.11 -0.44 11.23
N PRO A 70 -0.22 -0.09 12.53
CA PRO A 70 -1.27 -0.60 13.39
C PRO A 70 -2.64 0.03 13.02
N PHE A 71 -3.66 -0.81 12.93
CA PHE A 71 -5.05 -0.43 12.75
C PHE A 71 -5.85 -0.95 13.95
N GLY A 72 -5.94 -0.15 14.98
CA GLY A 72 -6.47 -0.55 16.28
C GLY A 72 -5.57 -1.54 17.02
N GLU A 73 -6.17 -2.34 17.91
CA GLU A 73 -5.47 -3.27 18.78
C GLU A 73 -5.30 -4.68 18.19
N SER A 74 -6.11 -5.02 17.17
CA SER A 74 -6.21 -6.39 16.66
C SER A 74 -5.50 -6.63 15.34
N PHE A 75 -5.20 -5.59 14.56
CA PHE A 75 -4.74 -5.74 13.19
C PHE A 75 -3.61 -4.77 12.82
N ALA A 76 -2.72 -5.20 11.94
CA ALA A 76 -1.72 -4.33 11.32
C ALA A 76 -1.32 -4.80 9.92
N THR A 77 -0.85 -3.87 9.08
CA THR A 77 -0.12 -4.23 7.87
C THR A 77 1.39 -4.11 8.09
N VAL A 78 2.13 -4.91 7.32
CA VAL A 78 3.60 -4.90 7.28
C VAL A 78 4.06 -4.67 5.86
N GLY A 79 5.05 -3.83 5.67
CA GLY A 79 5.58 -3.53 4.35
C GLY A 79 6.95 -2.85 4.41
N MET A 80 7.41 -2.36 3.26
CA MET A 80 8.72 -1.73 3.13
C MET A 80 9.86 -2.61 3.71
N VAL A 81 9.67 -3.94 3.65
CA VAL A 81 10.70 -4.91 4.03
C VAL A 81 11.68 -5.02 2.90
N ILE A 82 12.78 -4.30 3.04
CA ILE A 82 13.83 -4.20 2.04
C ILE A 82 15.14 -4.64 2.68
N THR A 83 15.90 -5.46 1.97
CA THR A 83 17.28 -5.77 2.32
C THR A 83 18.18 -5.48 1.13
N SER A 84 19.27 -4.74 1.37
CA SER A 84 20.23 -4.48 0.31
C SER A 84 20.76 -5.81 -0.26
N PRO A 85 21.15 -5.86 -1.54
CA PRO A 85 21.74 -7.08 -2.13
C PRO A 85 22.90 -7.66 -1.32
N ARG A 86 23.64 -6.83 -0.58
CA ARG A 86 24.76 -7.25 0.29
C ARG A 86 24.32 -8.06 1.52
N LEU A 87 23.06 -7.88 1.98
CA LEU A 87 22.49 -8.56 3.14
C LEU A 87 21.53 -9.69 2.79
N GLN A 88 21.22 -9.88 1.51
CA GLN A 88 20.35 -10.95 1.07
C GLN A 88 20.97 -12.31 1.47
N ALA A 89 20.13 -13.23 1.92
CA ALA A 89 20.51 -14.54 2.46
C ALA A 89 21.32 -14.54 3.78
N GLN A 90 21.56 -13.38 4.41
CA GLN A 90 22.27 -13.28 5.71
C GLN A 90 21.32 -13.18 6.91
N GLY A 91 20.01 -13.35 6.71
CA GLY A 91 19.01 -13.36 7.77
C GLY A 91 18.54 -11.97 8.23
N ALA A 92 19.01 -10.87 7.63
CA ALA A 92 18.61 -9.51 8.02
C ALA A 92 17.10 -9.27 7.89
N GLY A 93 16.47 -9.77 6.81
CA GLY A 93 15.02 -9.68 6.65
C GLY A 93 14.24 -10.39 7.76
N ARG A 94 14.75 -11.54 8.25
CA ARG A 94 14.14 -12.25 9.39
C ARG A 94 14.28 -11.45 10.68
N GLN A 95 15.45 -10.88 10.95
CA GLN A 95 15.68 -10.08 12.16
C GLN A 95 14.80 -8.81 12.16
N LEU A 96 14.62 -8.16 11.01
CA LEU A 96 13.70 -7.03 10.85
C LEU A 96 12.25 -7.44 11.12
N MET A 97 11.82 -8.61 10.64
CA MET A 97 10.49 -9.14 10.92
C MET A 97 10.33 -9.55 12.39
N ASP A 98 11.37 -10.10 13.02
CA ASP A 98 11.34 -10.42 14.46
C ASP A 98 11.13 -9.14 15.29
N ALA A 99 11.78 -8.03 14.94
CA ALA A 99 11.55 -6.73 15.56
C ALA A 99 10.12 -6.20 15.37
N ILE A 100 9.53 -6.41 14.17
CA ILE A 100 8.11 -6.10 13.93
C ILE A 100 7.21 -6.95 14.85
N PHE A 101 7.45 -8.25 14.96
CA PHE A 101 6.63 -9.15 15.79
C PHE A 101 6.65 -8.76 17.28
N GLU A 102 7.81 -8.37 17.80
CA GLU A 102 7.91 -7.88 19.18
C GLU A 102 7.10 -6.60 19.43
N GLN A 103 7.00 -5.72 18.42
CA GLN A 103 6.23 -4.48 18.54
C GLN A 103 4.74 -4.65 18.21
N SER A 104 4.40 -5.54 17.28
CA SER A 104 3.02 -5.77 16.89
C SER A 104 2.21 -6.57 17.90
N GLY A 105 2.90 -7.33 18.78
CA GLY A 105 2.25 -8.20 19.77
C GLY A 105 1.39 -9.27 19.09
N ASP A 106 0.19 -9.47 19.64
CA ASP A 106 -0.74 -10.51 19.17
C ASP A 106 -1.64 -10.08 18.01
N ARG A 107 -1.34 -8.97 17.34
CA ARG A 107 -2.12 -8.49 16.19
C ARG A 107 -2.06 -9.47 15.02
N ASP A 108 -3.18 -9.60 14.34
CA ASP A 108 -3.22 -10.21 13.02
C ASP A 108 -2.44 -9.33 12.04
N LEU A 109 -1.60 -9.95 11.20
CA LEU A 109 -0.72 -9.22 10.29
C LEU A 109 -1.04 -9.55 8.83
N ARG A 110 -1.06 -8.51 8.00
CA ARG A 110 -1.19 -8.63 6.54
C ARG A 110 0.01 -7.96 5.86
N LEU A 111 0.45 -8.54 4.75
CA LEU A 111 1.48 -7.96 3.89
C LEU A 111 1.26 -8.35 2.43
N SER A 112 1.92 -7.65 1.52
CA SER A 112 1.98 -8.01 0.09
C SER A 112 3.39 -8.50 -0.22
N ALA A 113 3.54 -9.80 -0.45
CA ALA A 113 4.82 -10.45 -0.71
C ALA A 113 5.21 -10.33 -2.19
N THR A 114 6.39 -9.78 -2.46
CA THR A 114 7.05 -9.98 -3.75
C THR A 114 7.54 -11.41 -3.87
N GLN A 115 7.83 -11.86 -5.10
CA GLN A 115 8.40 -13.20 -5.34
C GLN A 115 9.66 -13.45 -4.50
N ALA A 116 10.53 -12.45 -4.35
CA ALA A 116 11.76 -12.55 -3.56
C ALA A 116 11.49 -12.72 -2.05
N GLY A 117 10.45 -12.06 -1.51
CA GLY A 117 10.11 -12.13 -0.08
C GLY A 117 9.24 -13.33 0.29
N TYR A 118 8.56 -13.97 -0.66
CA TYR A 118 7.54 -14.98 -0.41
C TYR A 118 7.99 -16.11 0.52
N ARG A 119 9.18 -16.68 0.25
CA ARG A 119 9.71 -17.78 1.07
C ARG A 119 10.01 -17.39 2.51
N LEU A 120 10.47 -16.15 2.72
CA LEU A 120 10.69 -15.62 4.07
C LEU A 120 9.36 -15.59 4.84
N TYR A 121 8.32 -14.97 4.27
CA TYR A 121 7.04 -14.83 4.95
C TYR A 121 6.35 -16.17 5.21
N ARG A 122 6.42 -17.10 4.26
CA ARG A 122 5.97 -18.49 4.50
C ARG A 122 6.66 -19.11 5.72
N SER A 123 7.98 -18.94 5.84
CA SER A 123 8.76 -19.46 6.98
C SER A 123 8.44 -18.76 8.32
N LEU A 124 7.77 -17.61 8.27
CA LEU A 124 7.33 -16.82 9.42
C LEU A 124 5.84 -17.04 9.76
N GLY A 125 5.18 -18.02 9.11
CA GLY A 125 3.79 -18.39 9.38
C GLY A 125 2.75 -17.54 8.66
N PHE A 126 3.12 -16.78 7.62
CA PHE A 126 2.16 -16.11 6.76
C PHE A 126 1.60 -17.08 5.71
N GLU A 127 0.28 -17.03 5.48
CA GLU A 127 -0.43 -17.80 4.48
C GLU A 127 -0.91 -16.90 3.33
N PRO A 128 -0.79 -17.34 2.06
CA PRO A 128 -1.27 -16.59 0.91
C PRO A 128 -2.80 -16.57 0.87
N VAL A 129 -3.39 -15.41 0.52
CA VAL A 129 -4.85 -15.23 0.47
C VAL A 129 -5.35 -14.67 -0.85
N GLY A 130 -4.51 -14.61 -1.87
CA GLY A 130 -4.91 -14.13 -3.19
C GLY A 130 -3.74 -13.61 -4.02
N ARG A 131 -4.05 -12.70 -4.92
CA ARG A 131 -3.07 -12.01 -5.76
C ARG A 131 -3.50 -10.55 -5.94
N ILE A 132 -2.53 -9.64 -5.97
CA ILE A 132 -2.72 -8.23 -6.34
C ILE A 132 -1.92 -7.99 -7.62
N PHE A 133 -2.60 -7.43 -8.61
CA PHE A 133 -2.03 -7.08 -9.90
C PHE A 133 -1.71 -5.59 -9.91
N GLN A 134 -0.50 -5.25 -10.31
CA GLN A 134 -0.06 -3.88 -10.50
C GLN A 134 -0.33 -3.47 -11.94
N HIS A 135 -1.46 -2.81 -12.18
CA HIS A 135 -1.75 -2.17 -13.45
C HIS A 135 -1.03 -0.82 -13.51
N GLN A 136 -0.27 -0.58 -14.60
CA GLN A 136 0.41 0.70 -14.78
C GLN A 136 0.75 0.97 -16.24
N GLY A 137 0.87 2.23 -16.59
CA GLY A 137 1.27 2.65 -17.93
C GLY A 137 1.06 4.13 -18.17
N ARG A 138 1.41 4.57 -19.37
CA ARG A 138 0.97 5.89 -19.86
C ARG A 138 -0.47 5.76 -20.33
N THR A 139 -1.34 6.53 -19.70
CA THR A 139 -2.77 6.48 -20.02
C THR A 139 -3.04 6.98 -21.43
N VAL A 140 -4.02 6.36 -22.07
CA VAL A 140 -4.61 6.81 -23.33
C VAL A 140 -6.00 7.39 -23.09
N ALA A 141 -6.61 7.99 -24.10
CA ALA A 141 -8.00 8.44 -24.02
C ALA A 141 -8.93 7.28 -23.67
N LEU A 142 -10.00 7.58 -22.93
CA LEU A 142 -11.01 6.57 -22.62
C LEU A 142 -11.54 5.94 -23.94
N PRO A 143 -11.56 4.61 -24.04
CA PRO A 143 -12.00 3.93 -25.27
C PRO A 143 -13.51 4.09 -25.51
N SER A 144 -14.27 4.36 -24.47
CA SER A 144 -15.71 4.63 -24.48
C SER A 144 -16.06 5.52 -23.27
N PRO A 145 -17.21 6.22 -23.31
CA PRO A 145 -17.68 6.95 -22.14
C PRO A 145 -17.77 6.05 -20.90
N ALA A 146 -17.32 6.57 -19.76
CA ALA A 146 -17.46 5.88 -18.49
C ALA A 146 -18.95 5.68 -18.15
N PRO A 147 -19.31 4.67 -17.33
CA PRO A 147 -20.67 4.50 -16.83
C PRO A 147 -21.16 5.79 -16.16
N ALA A 148 -22.35 6.22 -16.54
CA ALA A 148 -23.01 7.36 -15.93
C ALA A 148 -23.62 6.93 -14.58
N ILE A 149 -22.91 7.21 -13.49
CA ILE A 149 -23.37 6.90 -12.13
C ILE A 149 -23.93 8.18 -11.50
N PRO A 150 -25.22 8.23 -11.14
CA PRO A 150 -25.79 9.37 -10.43
C PRO A 150 -25.05 9.64 -9.12
N GLY A 151 -24.81 10.92 -8.83
CA GLY A 151 -24.11 11.34 -7.61
C GLY A 151 -22.59 11.26 -7.67
N LEU A 152 -22.00 10.97 -8.83
CA LEU A 152 -20.54 11.07 -9.02
C LEU A 152 -20.13 12.56 -8.96
N ARG A 153 -19.21 12.88 -8.05
CA ARG A 153 -18.67 14.23 -7.84
C ARG A 153 -17.23 14.22 -7.32
N PRO A 154 -16.51 15.34 -7.40
CA PRO A 154 -15.24 15.49 -6.69
C PRO A 154 -15.40 15.34 -5.17
N VAL A 155 -14.33 14.84 -4.52
CA VAL A 155 -14.20 14.86 -3.05
C VAL A 155 -14.07 16.31 -2.57
N ILE A 156 -14.72 16.64 -1.45
CA ILE A 156 -14.56 17.91 -0.74
C ILE A 156 -14.02 17.66 0.68
N SER A 157 -13.54 18.71 1.35
CA SER A 157 -12.95 18.58 2.70
C SER A 157 -13.90 18.03 3.76
N GLY A 158 -15.19 18.24 3.61
CA GLY A 158 -16.22 17.71 4.52
C GLY A 158 -16.49 16.21 4.40
N ASP A 159 -15.94 15.54 3.40
CA ASP A 159 -16.19 14.10 3.15
C ASP A 159 -15.34 13.19 4.03
N LEU A 160 -14.27 13.67 4.68
CA LEU A 160 -13.26 12.86 5.37
C LEU A 160 -13.86 11.77 6.27
N ASP A 161 -14.79 12.14 7.15
CA ASP A 161 -15.38 11.18 8.10
C ASP A 161 -16.19 10.10 7.39
N ALA A 162 -16.86 10.44 6.29
CA ALA A 162 -17.60 9.47 5.47
C ALA A 162 -16.65 8.53 4.74
N LEU A 163 -15.53 9.05 4.20
CA LEU A 163 -14.49 8.22 3.57
C LEU A 163 -13.87 7.26 4.57
N ILE A 164 -13.55 7.71 5.80
CA ILE A 164 -13.00 6.85 6.86
C ILE A 164 -13.97 5.72 7.21
N ARG A 165 -15.25 6.02 7.39
CA ARG A 165 -16.26 4.97 7.70
C ARG A 165 -16.43 3.97 6.58
N LEU A 166 -16.52 4.45 5.33
CA LEU A 166 -16.69 3.58 4.17
C LEU A 166 -15.44 2.71 3.95
N ASP A 167 -14.25 3.30 4.07
CA ASP A 167 -12.99 2.57 3.99
C ASP A 167 -12.89 1.48 5.06
N ALA A 168 -13.22 1.81 6.31
CA ALA A 168 -13.18 0.85 7.41
C ALA A 168 -14.12 -0.34 7.17
N SER A 169 -15.31 -0.09 6.62
CA SER A 169 -16.27 -1.15 6.25
C SER A 169 -15.75 -2.02 5.11
N ALA A 170 -15.17 -1.42 4.08
CA ALA A 170 -14.69 -2.13 2.89
C ALA A 170 -13.37 -2.88 3.13
N TYR A 171 -12.50 -2.34 3.99
CA TYR A 171 -11.18 -2.90 4.27
C TYR A 171 -11.18 -3.91 5.43
N GLY A 172 -12.17 -3.82 6.32
CA GLY A 172 -12.29 -4.64 7.53
C GLY A 172 -11.46 -4.14 8.72
N ALA A 173 -10.91 -2.91 8.66
CA ALA A 173 -10.17 -2.29 9.77
C ALA A 173 -10.20 -0.76 9.67
N ASN A 174 -10.20 -0.08 10.82
CA ASN A 174 -10.17 1.39 10.84
C ASN A 174 -8.77 1.91 10.49
N ARG A 175 -8.67 2.62 9.37
CA ARG A 175 -7.44 3.24 8.85
C ARG A 175 -7.52 4.78 8.84
N ASP A 176 -8.18 5.38 9.82
CA ASP A 176 -8.47 6.82 9.89
C ASP A 176 -7.26 7.71 9.61
N ARG A 177 -6.13 7.46 10.28
CA ARG A 177 -4.87 8.20 10.08
C ARG A 177 -4.34 8.07 8.67
N VAL A 178 -4.47 6.88 8.07
CA VAL A 178 -4.04 6.63 6.70
C VAL A 178 -4.92 7.39 5.71
N ILE A 179 -6.25 7.27 5.82
CA ILE A 179 -7.18 7.96 4.93
C ILE A 179 -7.02 9.48 5.03
N ALA A 180 -6.88 10.04 6.25
CA ALA A 180 -6.63 11.46 6.45
C ALA A 180 -5.31 11.92 5.77
N ALA A 181 -4.22 11.18 5.96
CA ALA A 181 -2.93 11.51 5.36
C ALA A 181 -2.94 11.39 3.82
N LEU A 182 -3.64 10.39 3.28
CA LEU A 182 -3.80 10.23 1.83
C LEU A 182 -4.63 11.37 1.24
N LEU A 183 -5.77 11.70 1.85
CA LEU A 183 -6.65 12.77 1.37
C LEU A 183 -5.93 14.12 1.32
N ALA A 184 -5.08 14.41 2.30
CA ALA A 184 -4.31 15.66 2.35
C ALA A 184 -3.38 15.87 1.13
N SER A 185 -3.04 14.80 0.40
CA SER A 185 -2.15 14.84 -0.76
C SER A 185 -2.80 14.35 -2.06
N SER A 186 -4.12 14.12 -2.04
CA SER A 186 -4.89 13.56 -3.15
C SER A 186 -5.93 14.53 -3.68
N VAL A 187 -6.27 14.36 -4.94
CA VAL A 187 -7.60 14.69 -5.47
C VAL A 187 -8.43 13.42 -5.47
N GLY A 188 -9.76 13.51 -5.40
CA GLY A 188 -10.59 12.31 -5.33
C GLY A 188 -11.94 12.49 -5.98
N THR A 189 -12.61 11.37 -6.19
CA THR A 189 -13.99 11.24 -6.65
C THR A 189 -14.79 10.44 -5.64
N VAL A 190 -16.06 10.78 -5.46
CA VAL A 190 -17.03 10.03 -4.66
C VAL A 190 -18.30 9.79 -5.45
N VAL A 191 -19.01 8.73 -5.10
CA VAL A 191 -20.41 8.52 -5.46
C VAL A 191 -21.24 8.76 -4.21
N GLU A 192 -22.13 9.74 -4.27
CA GLU A 192 -23.09 10.05 -3.21
C GLU A 192 -24.50 9.57 -3.60
N ARG A 193 -25.15 8.86 -2.70
CA ARG A 193 -26.51 8.34 -2.89
C ARG A 193 -27.33 8.58 -1.60
N ASN A 194 -28.42 9.33 -1.71
CA ASN A 194 -29.30 9.71 -0.58
C ASN A 194 -28.57 10.41 0.58
N GLY A 195 -27.56 11.24 0.26
CA GLY A 195 -26.74 11.96 1.24
C GLY A 195 -25.64 11.13 1.90
N GLU A 196 -25.41 9.89 1.45
CA GLU A 196 -24.35 9.01 1.93
C GLU A 196 -23.33 8.73 0.82
N ILE A 197 -22.03 8.72 1.15
CA ILE A 197 -20.98 8.31 0.24
C ILE A 197 -20.93 6.78 0.24
N VAL A 198 -21.17 6.18 -0.96
CA VAL A 198 -21.21 4.74 -1.18
C VAL A 198 -20.01 4.21 -1.99
N GLY A 199 -19.17 5.10 -2.50
CA GLY A 199 -17.93 4.75 -3.20
C GLY A 199 -16.98 5.94 -3.28
N PHE A 200 -15.67 5.67 -3.36
CA PHE A 200 -14.68 6.72 -3.58
C PHE A 200 -13.40 6.19 -4.24
N ALA A 201 -12.66 7.09 -4.87
CA ALA A 201 -11.29 6.85 -5.31
C ALA A 201 -10.43 8.09 -5.01
N LEU A 202 -9.19 7.87 -4.56
CA LEU A 202 -8.19 8.92 -4.35
C LEU A 202 -7.08 8.79 -5.39
N CYS A 203 -6.61 9.91 -5.91
CA CYS A 203 -5.49 9.97 -6.85
C CYS A 203 -4.44 10.94 -6.33
N ARG A 204 -3.20 10.48 -6.24
CA ARG A 204 -2.08 11.30 -5.73
C ARG A 204 -0.80 11.06 -6.50
N PRO A 205 0.14 12.00 -6.48
CA PRO A 205 1.47 11.77 -6.97
C PRO A 205 2.12 10.58 -6.24
N PHE A 206 2.75 9.67 -7.01
CA PHE A 206 3.44 8.49 -6.48
C PHE A 206 4.45 7.95 -7.49
N GLY A 207 5.65 7.64 -7.03
CA GLY A 207 6.65 7.00 -7.86
C GLY A 207 6.93 7.78 -9.15
N ARG A 208 6.66 7.13 -10.30
CA ARG A 208 6.93 7.69 -11.65
C ARG A 208 5.85 8.66 -12.15
N GLY A 209 4.75 8.80 -11.45
CA GLY A 209 3.61 9.63 -11.85
C GLY A 209 2.57 9.71 -10.76
N HIS A 210 1.41 9.06 -10.95
CA HIS A 210 0.33 9.04 -9.98
C HIS A 210 -0.15 7.61 -9.72
N VAL A 211 -0.73 7.40 -8.54
CA VAL A 211 -1.47 6.18 -8.18
C VAL A 211 -2.92 6.54 -7.90
N VAL A 212 -3.85 5.73 -8.41
CA VAL A 212 -5.26 5.79 -8.02
C VAL A 212 -5.51 4.70 -6.99
N GLY A 213 -5.77 5.10 -5.77
CA GLY A 213 -6.02 4.23 -4.62
C GLY A 213 -5.91 4.97 -3.28
N PRO A 214 -6.73 4.55 -2.25
CA PRO A 214 -7.66 3.43 -2.33
C PRO A 214 -8.84 3.70 -3.28
N ILE A 215 -9.42 2.61 -3.81
CA ILE A 215 -10.66 2.62 -4.57
C ILE A 215 -11.64 1.73 -3.82
N VAL A 216 -12.75 2.30 -3.38
CA VAL A 216 -13.83 1.59 -2.69
C VAL A 216 -15.10 1.75 -3.51
N ALA A 217 -15.72 0.63 -3.88
CA ALA A 217 -16.90 0.60 -4.74
C ALA A 217 -17.78 -0.62 -4.42
N GLU A 218 -19.04 -0.56 -4.82
CA GLU A 218 -19.98 -1.69 -4.69
C GLU A 218 -19.80 -2.71 -5.82
N ASP A 219 -19.46 -2.22 -7.03
CA ASP A 219 -19.30 -3.03 -8.23
C ASP A 219 -18.28 -2.43 -9.22
N ASP A 220 -18.05 -3.15 -10.32
CA ASP A 220 -17.11 -2.77 -11.37
C ASP A 220 -17.51 -1.45 -12.06
N ASP A 221 -18.81 -1.21 -12.27
CA ASP A 221 -19.30 0.00 -12.94
C ASP A 221 -19.00 1.24 -12.11
N MET A 222 -19.24 1.16 -10.80
CA MET A 222 -18.90 2.23 -9.88
C MET A 222 -17.38 2.42 -9.81
N ALA A 223 -16.59 1.35 -9.75
CA ALA A 223 -15.13 1.44 -9.74
C ALA A 223 -14.60 2.12 -11.02
N VAL A 224 -15.12 1.77 -12.19
CA VAL A 224 -14.80 2.42 -13.48
C VAL A 224 -15.18 3.90 -13.45
N ALA A 225 -16.40 4.23 -13.01
CA ALA A 225 -16.87 5.62 -12.96
C ALA A 225 -16.03 6.50 -12.03
N LEU A 226 -15.59 5.94 -10.88
CA LEU A 226 -14.73 6.63 -9.93
C LEU A 226 -13.31 6.87 -10.47
N VAL A 227 -12.77 5.96 -11.28
CA VAL A 227 -11.40 6.04 -11.80
C VAL A 227 -11.31 6.85 -13.11
N ALA A 228 -12.33 6.80 -13.96
CA ALA A 228 -12.32 7.42 -15.27
C ALA A 228 -11.92 8.92 -15.28
N PRO A 229 -12.42 9.78 -14.37
CA PRO A 229 -12.00 11.20 -14.34
C PRO A 229 -10.50 11.36 -14.07
N HIS A 230 -9.90 10.46 -13.30
CA HIS A 230 -8.45 10.48 -13.03
C HIS A 230 -7.65 10.06 -14.28
N VAL A 231 -8.15 9.11 -15.07
CA VAL A 231 -7.55 8.72 -16.35
C VAL A 231 -7.58 9.89 -17.33
N GLU A 232 -8.72 10.59 -17.45
CA GLU A 232 -8.89 11.75 -18.33
C GLU A 232 -7.92 12.88 -18.00
N VAL A 233 -7.84 13.25 -16.71
CA VAL A 233 -6.95 14.33 -16.24
C VAL A 233 -5.48 13.96 -16.47
N HIS A 234 -5.11 12.69 -16.39
CA HIS A 234 -3.74 12.21 -16.53
C HIS A 234 -3.44 11.60 -17.92
N GLN A 235 -4.24 11.89 -18.95
CA GLN A 235 -4.00 11.37 -20.28
C GLN A 235 -2.57 11.67 -20.78
N GLY A 236 -1.88 10.64 -21.29
CA GLY A 236 -0.47 10.72 -21.70
C GLY A 236 0.53 10.65 -20.55
N SER A 237 0.07 10.65 -19.31
CA SER A 237 0.89 10.57 -18.11
C SER A 237 0.89 9.15 -17.51
N PHE A 238 1.83 8.87 -16.62
CA PHE A 238 1.93 7.58 -15.96
C PHE A 238 0.92 7.48 -14.81
N LEU A 239 0.04 6.47 -14.88
CA LEU A 239 -0.83 6.06 -13.79
C LEU A 239 -0.55 4.62 -13.35
N ARG A 240 -0.90 4.35 -12.08
CA ARG A 240 -0.84 3.03 -11.45
C ARG A 240 -2.13 2.77 -10.66
N VAL A 241 -2.58 1.52 -10.72
CA VAL A 241 -3.63 0.95 -9.85
C VAL A 241 -3.15 -0.42 -9.38
N ASP A 242 -3.16 -0.68 -8.07
CA ASP A 242 -2.90 -1.99 -7.50
C ASP A 242 -4.26 -2.63 -7.13
N THR A 243 -4.65 -3.71 -7.77
CA THR A 243 -6.00 -4.31 -7.63
C THR A 243 -5.94 -5.82 -7.54
N ALA A 244 -6.93 -6.42 -6.86
CA ALA A 244 -7.15 -7.87 -6.86
C ALA A 244 -7.87 -8.36 -8.13
N GLN A 245 -8.33 -7.45 -9.01
CA GLN A 245 -9.09 -7.77 -10.22
C GLN A 245 -8.13 -8.01 -11.39
N GLU A 246 -7.82 -9.29 -11.66
CA GLU A 246 -7.02 -9.68 -12.83
C GLU A 246 -7.84 -9.56 -14.12
N GLN A 247 -9.08 -10.01 -14.06
CA GLN A 247 -10.04 -10.05 -15.15
C GLN A 247 -11.34 -9.38 -14.71
N GLY A 248 -12.30 -9.28 -15.60
CA GLY A 248 -13.54 -8.58 -15.34
C GLY A 248 -13.57 -7.19 -15.95
N ARG A 249 -14.66 -6.47 -15.69
CA ARG A 249 -14.89 -5.18 -16.33
C ARG A 249 -13.92 -4.11 -15.86
N PHE A 250 -13.58 -4.08 -14.57
CA PHE A 250 -12.64 -3.10 -14.02
C PHE A 250 -11.20 -3.34 -14.52
N GLY A 251 -10.71 -4.58 -14.48
CA GLY A 251 -9.38 -4.93 -15.01
C GLY A 251 -9.27 -4.62 -16.52
N GLY A 252 -10.28 -5.02 -17.31
CA GLY A 252 -10.35 -4.71 -18.74
C GLY A 252 -10.40 -3.21 -19.04
N PHE A 253 -11.08 -2.41 -18.21
CA PHE A 253 -11.06 -0.95 -18.30
C PHE A 253 -9.66 -0.39 -18.10
N LEU A 254 -8.93 -0.83 -17.07
CA LEU A 254 -7.56 -0.37 -16.80
C LEU A 254 -6.64 -0.66 -18.01
N GLU A 255 -6.72 -1.88 -18.56
CA GLU A 255 -5.92 -2.28 -19.73
C GLU A 255 -6.28 -1.44 -20.96
N SER A 256 -7.57 -1.21 -21.22
CA SER A 256 -8.05 -0.40 -22.35
C SER A 256 -7.62 1.07 -22.25
N CYS A 257 -7.37 1.55 -21.03
CA CYS A 257 -6.80 2.88 -20.77
C CYS A 257 -5.27 2.93 -20.82
N GLY A 258 -4.59 1.85 -21.25
CA GLY A 258 -3.12 1.79 -21.37
C GLY A 258 -2.39 1.38 -20.10
N MET A 259 -3.10 1.00 -19.04
CA MET A 259 -2.52 0.48 -17.81
C MET A 259 -2.51 -1.06 -17.85
N THR A 260 -1.49 -1.64 -18.46
CA THR A 260 -1.32 -3.10 -18.51
C THR A 260 -0.78 -3.65 -17.20
N ILE A 261 -0.97 -4.96 -16.97
CA ILE A 261 -0.37 -5.64 -15.82
C ILE A 261 1.16 -5.64 -15.98
N PHE A 262 1.85 -4.99 -15.06
CA PHE A 262 3.30 -4.90 -15.03
C PHE A 262 3.93 -5.96 -14.14
N ASP A 263 3.32 -6.20 -12.96
CA ASP A 263 3.80 -7.14 -11.95
C ASP A 263 2.63 -7.61 -11.08
N SER A 264 2.87 -8.61 -10.26
CA SER A 264 1.92 -9.05 -9.25
C SER A 264 2.60 -9.42 -7.94
N VAL A 265 1.89 -9.20 -6.83
CA VAL A 265 2.33 -9.60 -5.50
C VAL A 265 1.30 -10.52 -4.86
N THR A 266 1.74 -11.29 -3.88
CA THR A 266 0.87 -12.21 -3.14
C THR A 266 0.50 -11.58 -1.80
N PRO A 267 -0.76 -11.15 -1.58
CA PRO A 267 -1.21 -10.78 -0.24
C PRO A 267 -1.17 -12.01 0.66
N MET A 268 -0.62 -11.83 1.85
CA MET A 268 -0.46 -12.89 2.82
C MET A 268 -0.91 -12.42 4.21
N ILE A 269 -1.46 -13.31 5.00
CA ILE A 269 -1.90 -13.05 6.37
C ILE A 269 -1.21 -13.99 7.37
N ARG A 270 -1.02 -13.49 8.58
CA ARG A 270 -0.66 -14.27 9.77
C ARG A 270 -1.65 -13.91 10.87
N GLY A 271 -2.46 -14.88 11.30
CA GLY A 271 -3.62 -14.70 12.17
C GLY A 271 -4.94 -14.78 11.39
N HIS A 272 -5.95 -14.04 11.80
CA HIS A 272 -7.29 -14.10 11.23
C HIS A 272 -7.44 -13.20 10.00
N HIS A 273 -8.36 -13.58 9.12
CA HIS A 273 -8.78 -12.73 8.02
C HIS A 273 -9.81 -11.70 8.51
N HIS A 274 -9.61 -10.45 8.14
CA HIS A 274 -10.56 -9.37 8.40
C HIS A 274 -11.36 -9.11 7.13
N ASP A 275 -12.64 -9.47 7.15
CA ASP A 275 -13.54 -9.35 6.00
C ASP A 275 -14.18 -7.97 5.93
N ALA A 276 -14.59 -7.57 4.72
CA ALA A 276 -15.45 -6.42 4.51
C ALA A 276 -16.81 -6.62 5.22
N LEU A 277 -17.33 -5.55 5.82
CA LEU A 277 -18.57 -5.58 6.61
C LEU A 277 -19.81 -5.14 5.83
N GLY A 278 -19.64 -4.66 4.61
CA GLY A 278 -20.72 -4.08 3.79
C GLY A 278 -20.76 -4.59 2.36
N THR A 279 -21.51 -3.90 1.51
CA THR A 279 -21.60 -4.17 0.06
C THR A 279 -20.40 -3.62 -0.70
N ALA A 280 -19.86 -2.49 -0.25
CA ALA A 280 -18.68 -1.89 -0.82
C ALA A 280 -17.41 -2.70 -0.48
N ARG A 281 -16.50 -2.79 -1.43
CA ARG A 281 -15.24 -3.54 -1.35
C ARG A 281 -14.07 -2.70 -1.83
N THR A 282 -12.87 -3.07 -1.42
CA THR A 282 -11.63 -2.47 -1.93
C THR A 282 -11.35 -3.00 -3.34
N PHE A 283 -11.51 -2.16 -4.35
CA PHE A 283 -11.15 -2.42 -5.75
C PHE A 283 -9.69 -2.05 -6.04
N GLY A 284 -9.15 -1.07 -5.35
CA GLY A 284 -7.75 -0.65 -5.49
C GLY A 284 -7.12 -0.35 -4.14
N LEU A 285 -5.87 -0.77 -3.97
CA LEU A 285 -5.13 -0.53 -2.74
C LEU A 285 -4.64 0.93 -2.66
N ALA A 286 -4.52 1.45 -1.45
CA ALA A 286 -3.82 2.72 -1.21
C ALA A 286 -2.34 2.64 -1.63
N THR A 287 -1.68 1.57 -1.24
CA THR A 287 -0.39 1.06 -1.68
C THR A 287 -0.31 -0.43 -1.33
N GLN A 288 0.66 -1.15 -1.89
CA GLN A 288 0.91 -2.55 -1.49
C GLN A 288 1.33 -2.71 -0.02
N ALA A 289 1.76 -1.64 0.65
CA ALA A 289 2.17 -1.64 2.05
C ALA A 289 1.03 -1.29 3.02
N LEU A 290 0.14 -0.40 2.60
CA LEU A 290 -0.96 0.10 3.45
C LEU A 290 -2.28 -0.67 3.23
N GLY A 291 -2.35 -1.45 2.16
CA GLY A 291 -3.58 -2.15 1.76
C GLY A 291 -4.57 -1.28 1.02
#